data_84b71e36451caad23d42d32a2b018a37
#
_entry.id   84b71e36451caad23d42d32a2b018a37
#
_cell.length_a   1.000
_cell.length_b   1.000
_cell.length_c   1.000
_cell.angle_alpha   90.00
_cell.angle_beta   90.00
_cell.angle_gamma   90.00
#
_symmetry.space_group_name_H-M   'P 1'
#
loop_
_entity.id
_entity.type
_entity.pdbx_description
1 polymer ?
#
loop_
_entity_poly.entity_id
_entity_poly.type
_entity_poly.pdbx_seq_one_letter_code
_entity_poly.pdbx_strand_id
1 'polypeptide(L)'
;EEALPESTLARLKLGEAKLREMIEQVRSVAALPDPLNRKLDAIELDEGLNLEKVSVPLGVLAVIFEARPDAVTQIASLAIKSGNAVILKPGREVEHTAKAIVRVLRDALANEDIPEDAISLVLGRDEVNELLAMHDLVDMVIPRGSKALVEYVQANTRIPVLGHSEGICHIYVDRAANQELALRVIDDAKLDYPAACNAVETVLVHREIASEFLPKLLARLEERGVTVHGDEQVRNADHDVQPVAEWHREYGVPELAIGVVDSLDAAIEHIHTHGSAHTESILTEDSLAAEKFLRDVDAAGVFHNASTRFADGFRYGFGAEVGISTSKLHARGPVGLEGLTTYKYVLRGHGQIAGDYRGPGARAFTHRREGDQ
;
A
#
# COMPACT_ATOMS: atom_id res chain seq x y z
N GLU A 1 30.68 10.14 -12.00
CA GLU A 1 29.77 8.99 -12.22
C GLU A 1 29.89 8.09 -10.99
N GLU A 2 29.00 8.24 -10.03
CA GLU A 2 28.87 7.26 -8.94
C GLU A 2 28.33 5.97 -9.56
N ALA A 3 29.04 4.86 -9.37
CA ALA A 3 28.59 3.56 -9.83
C ALA A 3 27.32 3.18 -9.04
N LEU A 4 26.19 3.09 -9.72
CA LEU A 4 24.93 2.68 -9.11
C LEU A 4 25.02 1.21 -8.65
N PRO A 5 24.40 0.84 -7.51
CA PRO A 5 24.30 -0.54 -7.07
C PRO A 5 23.70 -1.44 -8.15
N GLU A 6 24.12 -2.69 -8.24
CA GLU A 6 23.64 -3.65 -9.25
C GLU A 6 22.12 -3.86 -9.19
N SER A 7 21.55 -3.86 -7.98
CA SER A 7 20.10 -3.92 -7.75
C SER A 7 19.35 -2.72 -8.34
N THR A 8 19.94 -1.52 -8.27
CA THR A 8 19.40 -0.30 -8.91
C THR A 8 19.48 -0.40 -10.43
N LEU A 9 20.64 -0.84 -10.97
CA LEU A 9 20.81 -1.03 -12.41
C LEU A 9 19.83 -2.05 -12.98
N ALA A 10 19.54 -3.12 -12.25
CA ALA A 10 18.55 -4.12 -12.66
C ALA A 10 17.14 -3.52 -12.78
N ARG A 11 16.75 -2.62 -11.87
CA ARG A 11 15.44 -1.93 -11.88
C ARG A 11 15.33 -0.92 -13.04
N LEU A 12 16.42 -0.33 -13.47
CA LEU A 12 16.45 0.67 -14.57
C LEU A 12 16.34 0.03 -15.97
N LYS A 13 16.50 -1.28 -16.12
CA LYS A 13 16.43 -1.95 -17.41
C LYS A 13 15.03 -1.86 -18.02
N LEU A 14 14.93 -1.22 -19.19
CA LEU A 14 13.72 -1.03 -19.96
C LEU A 14 13.85 -1.76 -21.31
N GLY A 15 13.66 -3.09 -21.28
CA GLY A 15 13.59 -3.90 -22.50
C GLY A 15 12.17 -4.05 -23.04
N GLU A 16 12.01 -4.67 -24.21
CA GLU A 16 10.70 -4.85 -24.88
C GLU A 16 9.65 -5.54 -23.95
N ALA A 17 10.07 -6.52 -23.16
CA ALA A 17 9.17 -7.22 -22.24
C ALA A 17 8.58 -6.24 -21.20
N LYS A 18 9.44 -5.38 -20.62
CA LYS A 18 9.02 -4.37 -19.64
C LYS A 18 8.13 -3.30 -20.25
N LEU A 19 8.40 -2.88 -21.49
CA LEU A 19 7.53 -1.94 -22.23
C LEU A 19 6.14 -2.55 -22.47
N ARG A 20 6.05 -3.83 -22.83
CA ARG A 20 4.76 -4.51 -22.99
C ARG A 20 4.00 -4.56 -21.67
N GLU A 21 4.67 -4.89 -20.58
CA GLU A 21 4.08 -4.88 -19.24
C GLU A 21 3.52 -3.50 -18.87
N MET A 22 4.29 -2.42 -19.11
CA MET A 22 3.84 -1.04 -18.88
C MET A 22 2.59 -0.69 -19.69
N ILE A 23 2.53 -1.11 -20.98
CA ILE A 23 1.36 -0.91 -21.84
C ILE A 23 0.14 -1.66 -21.27
N GLU A 24 0.30 -2.92 -20.87
CA GLU A 24 -0.80 -3.70 -20.30
C GLU A 24 -1.28 -3.12 -18.95
N GLN A 25 -0.40 -2.57 -18.13
CA GLN A 25 -0.78 -1.86 -16.93
C GLN A 25 -1.63 -0.62 -17.20
N VAL A 26 -1.23 0.21 -18.18
CA VAL A 26 -2.03 1.37 -18.60
C VAL A 26 -3.41 0.94 -19.13
N ARG A 27 -3.47 -0.12 -19.93
CA ARG A 27 -4.74 -0.70 -20.43
C ARG A 27 -5.61 -1.22 -19.28
N SER A 28 -5.00 -1.89 -18.30
CA SER A 28 -5.70 -2.38 -17.12
C SER A 28 -6.34 -1.23 -16.33
N VAL A 29 -5.60 -0.14 -16.11
CA VAL A 29 -6.13 1.06 -15.45
C VAL A 29 -7.24 1.70 -16.29
N ALA A 30 -7.07 1.81 -17.60
CA ALA A 30 -8.09 2.37 -18.51
C ALA A 30 -9.40 1.58 -18.46
N ALA A 31 -9.34 0.25 -18.31
CA ALA A 31 -10.50 -0.64 -18.25
C ALA A 31 -11.25 -0.57 -16.89
N LEU A 32 -10.67 -0.01 -15.84
CA LEU A 32 -11.33 0.13 -14.55
C LEU A 32 -12.53 1.08 -14.63
N PRO A 33 -13.57 0.87 -13.82
CA PRO A 33 -14.68 1.82 -13.70
C PRO A 33 -14.21 3.23 -13.38
N ASP A 34 -14.92 4.24 -13.88
CA ASP A 34 -14.67 5.64 -13.53
C ASP A 34 -14.88 5.84 -12.02
N PRO A 35 -13.89 6.34 -11.26
CA PRO A 35 -14.02 6.56 -9.83
C PRO A 35 -14.72 7.88 -9.49
N LEU A 36 -14.95 8.77 -10.48
CA LEU A 36 -15.45 10.12 -10.28
C LEU A 36 -16.97 10.21 -10.34
N ASN A 37 -17.51 11.20 -9.65
CA ASN A 37 -18.94 11.53 -9.61
C ASN A 37 -19.84 10.35 -9.19
N ARG A 38 -19.28 9.35 -8.51
CA ARG A 38 -20.04 8.22 -7.97
C ARG A 38 -20.79 8.68 -6.72
N LYS A 39 -22.07 8.38 -6.64
CA LYS A 39 -22.85 8.56 -5.42
C LYS A 39 -22.42 7.48 -4.42
N LEU A 40 -21.77 7.91 -3.35
CA LEU A 40 -21.24 7.03 -2.29
C LEU A 40 -22.25 6.79 -1.17
N ASP A 41 -23.09 7.80 -0.91
CA ASP A 41 -24.18 7.74 0.09
C ASP A 41 -25.23 8.79 -0.26
N ALA A 42 -26.48 8.60 0.16
CA ALA A 42 -27.55 9.56 0.02
C ALA A 42 -28.51 9.51 1.21
N ILE A 43 -28.88 10.68 1.68
CA ILE A 43 -29.80 10.87 2.81
C ILE A 43 -30.83 11.93 2.44
N GLU A 44 -32.12 11.60 2.52
CA GLU A 44 -33.19 12.61 2.54
C GLU A 44 -33.25 13.19 3.95
N LEU A 45 -32.81 14.43 4.09
CA LEU A 45 -32.84 15.14 5.39
C LEU A 45 -34.24 15.54 5.80
N ASP A 46 -35.07 15.92 4.83
CA ASP A 46 -36.49 16.23 4.92
C ASP A 46 -37.10 16.12 3.51
N GLU A 47 -38.41 16.18 3.37
CA GLU A 47 -39.09 16.13 2.09
C GLU A 47 -38.51 17.15 1.10
N GLY A 48 -37.92 16.65 -0.01
CA GLY A 48 -37.28 17.46 -1.03
C GLY A 48 -35.95 18.12 -0.63
N LEU A 49 -35.33 17.71 0.49
CA LEU A 49 -34.01 18.14 0.93
C LEU A 49 -33.06 16.95 0.92
N ASN A 50 -32.33 16.74 -0.18
CA ASN A 50 -31.52 15.56 -0.43
C ASN A 50 -30.04 15.86 -0.34
N LEU A 51 -29.33 15.15 0.54
CA LEU A 51 -27.88 15.21 0.70
C LEU A 51 -27.25 13.98 0.04
N GLU A 52 -26.35 14.22 -0.91
CA GLU A 52 -25.55 13.18 -1.56
C GLU A 52 -24.09 13.33 -1.20
N LYS A 53 -23.40 12.20 -0.94
CA LYS A 53 -21.95 12.12 -0.83
C LYS A 53 -21.41 11.64 -2.17
N VAL A 54 -20.59 12.46 -2.84
CA VAL A 54 -20.15 12.21 -4.22
C VAL A 54 -18.63 12.20 -4.29
N SER A 55 -18.04 11.20 -4.97
CA SER A 55 -16.60 11.12 -5.17
C SER A 55 -16.06 12.19 -6.10
N VAL A 56 -14.90 12.75 -5.75
CA VAL A 56 -14.18 13.78 -6.51
C VAL A 56 -12.67 13.53 -6.46
N PRO A 57 -11.86 14.11 -7.37
CA PRO A 57 -10.40 14.04 -7.29
C PRO A 57 -9.87 14.59 -5.97
N LEU A 58 -8.68 14.14 -5.57
CA LEU A 58 -7.91 14.79 -4.50
C LEU A 58 -7.44 16.18 -4.92
N GLY A 59 -6.93 16.31 -6.16
CA GLY A 59 -6.41 17.56 -6.71
C GLY A 59 -5.05 17.40 -7.38
N VAL A 60 -4.01 18.04 -6.84
CA VAL A 60 -2.64 17.98 -7.35
C VAL A 60 -1.81 17.02 -6.49
N LEU A 61 -1.28 15.99 -7.12
CA LEU A 61 -0.43 14.96 -6.50
C LEU A 61 1.04 15.24 -6.80
N ALA A 62 1.91 15.26 -5.81
CA ALA A 62 3.36 15.26 -6.01
C ALA A 62 3.92 13.86 -5.72
N VAL A 63 4.50 13.19 -6.72
CA VAL A 63 5.05 11.85 -6.56
C VAL A 63 6.56 11.87 -6.74
N ILE A 64 7.28 11.58 -5.65
CA ILE A 64 8.74 11.57 -5.59
C ILE A 64 9.21 10.11 -5.60
N PHE A 65 9.95 9.67 -6.60
CA PHE A 65 10.30 8.25 -6.75
C PHE A 65 11.73 8.02 -7.24
N GLU A 66 12.32 6.91 -6.78
CA GLU A 66 13.68 6.48 -7.10
C GLU A 66 13.67 5.20 -7.97
N ALA A 67 14.63 5.10 -8.90
CA ALA A 67 15.01 3.88 -9.63
C ALA A 67 13.85 3.05 -10.25
N ARG A 68 12.76 3.71 -10.68
CA ARG A 68 11.55 3.04 -11.21
C ARG A 68 11.03 3.74 -12.46
N PRO A 69 11.56 3.47 -13.66
CA PRO A 69 11.09 4.10 -14.89
C PRO A 69 9.64 3.75 -15.24
N ASP A 70 9.17 2.54 -14.87
CA ASP A 70 7.79 2.08 -15.04
C ASP A 70 6.78 2.82 -14.14
N ALA A 71 7.23 3.39 -13.03
CA ALA A 71 6.39 4.17 -12.14
C ALA A 71 5.76 5.38 -12.85
N VAL A 72 6.44 5.96 -13.86
CA VAL A 72 5.93 7.12 -14.60
C VAL A 72 4.56 6.82 -15.22
N THR A 73 4.43 5.70 -15.94
CA THR A 73 3.17 5.32 -16.60
C THR A 73 2.11 4.88 -15.61
N GLN A 74 2.48 4.13 -14.56
CA GLN A 74 1.57 3.70 -13.51
C GLN A 74 0.94 4.89 -12.80
N ILE A 75 1.77 5.81 -12.32
CA ILE A 75 1.34 7.00 -11.58
C ILE A 75 0.49 7.91 -12.47
N ALA A 76 0.97 8.21 -13.68
CA ALA A 76 0.26 9.11 -14.59
C ALA A 76 -1.10 8.57 -15.01
N SER A 77 -1.20 7.27 -15.36
CA SER A 77 -2.48 6.67 -15.73
C SER A 77 -3.50 6.68 -14.59
N LEU A 78 -3.09 6.36 -13.37
CA LEU A 78 -3.94 6.43 -12.19
C LEU A 78 -4.37 7.86 -11.86
N ALA A 79 -3.44 8.83 -11.91
CA ALA A 79 -3.72 10.23 -11.64
C ALA A 79 -4.75 10.77 -12.64
N ILE A 80 -4.53 10.61 -13.94
CA ILE A 80 -5.45 11.10 -14.99
C ILE A 80 -6.81 10.40 -14.91
N LYS A 81 -6.85 9.07 -14.74
CA LYS A 81 -8.11 8.32 -14.62
C LYS A 81 -8.92 8.73 -13.39
N SER A 82 -8.26 9.14 -12.31
CA SER A 82 -8.90 9.66 -11.10
C SER A 82 -9.12 11.18 -11.09
N GLY A 83 -8.88 11.86 -12.23
CA GLY A 83 -9.11 13.29 -12.42
C GLY A 83 -8.13 14.20 -11.69
N ASN A 84 -6.99 13.69 -11.26
CA ASN A 84 -5.94 14.45 -10.60
C ASN A 84 -4.90 14.97 -11.59
N ALA A 85 -4.32 16.12 -11.30
CA ALA A 85 -3.04 16.50 -11.88
C ALA A 85 -1.89 15.85 -11.09
N VAL A 86 -0.76 15.59 -11.75
CA VAL A 86 0.40 14.97 -11.11
C VAL A 86 1.71 15.67 -11.44
N ILE A 87 2.49 15.92 -10.42
CA ILE A 87 3.88 16.38 -10.51
C ILE A 87 4.79 15.19 -10.24
N LEU A 88 5.49 14.75 -11.27
CA LEU A 88 6.43 13.63 -11.22
C LEU A 88 7.83 14.14 -10.89
N LYS A 89 8.43 13.65 -9.82
CA LYS A 89 9.80 13.96 -9.41
C LYS A 89 10.64 12.66 -9.35
N PRO A 90 11.21 12.22 -10.47
CA PRO A 90 12.07 11.04 -10.52
C PRO A 90 13.43 11.29 -9.88
N GLY A 91 14.11 10.21 -9.46
CA GLY A 91 15.54 10.22 -9.17
C GLY A 91 16.36 10.56 -10.43
N ARG A 92 17.60 11.01 -10.27
CA ARG A 92 18.48 11.39 -11.38
C ARG A 92 18.71 10.27 -12.39
N GLU A 93 18.78 9.05 -11.90
CA GLU A 93 18.99 7.82 -12.67
C GLU A 93 17.85 7.51 -13.65
N VAL A 94 16.66 8.10 -13.44
CA VAL A 94 15.46 7.90 -14.28
C VAL A 94 15.14 9.10 -15.17
N GLU A 95 15.77 10.25 -14.98
CA GLU A 95 15.40 11.54 -15.61
C GLU A 95 15.24 11.46 -17.14
N HIS A 96 16.18 10.86 -17.85
CA HIS A 96 16.12 10.76 -19.32
C HIS A 96 14.93 9.94 -19.80
N THR A 97 14.69 8.80 -19.14
CA THR A 97 13.56 7.93 -19.43
C THR A 97 12.23 8.60 -19.09
N ALA A 98 12.17 9.25 -17.92
CA ALA A 98 10.98 9.98 -17.49
C ALA A 98 10.62 11.11 -18.47
N LYS A 99 11.60 11.89 -18.95
CA LYS A 99 11.38 12.91 -20.00
C LYS A 99 10.75 12.33 -21.26
N ALA A 100 11.27 11.19 -21.73
CA ALA A 100 10.77 10.55 -22.94
C ALA A 100 9.32 10.05 -22.76
N ILE A 101 9.04 9.40 -21.63
CA ILE A 101 7.69 8.87 -21.34
C ILE A 101 6.69 10.02 -21.14
N VAL A 102 7.03 11.04 -20.34
CA VAL A 102 6.15 12.19 -20.08
C VAL A 102 5.80 12.93 -21.36
N ARG A 103 6.77 13.08 -22.29
CA ARG A 103 6.47 13.67 -23.60
C ARG A 103 5.38 12.89 -24.36
N VAL A 104 5.51 11.57 -24.44
CA VAL A 104 4.51 10.70 -25.09
C VAL A 104 3.14 10.80 -24.40
N LEU A 105 3.12 10.85 -23.07
CA LEU A 105 1.88 11.00 -22.32
C LEU A 105 1.22 12.37 -22.57
N ARG A 106 1.98 13.46 -22.58
CA ARG A 106 1.48 14.80 -22.88
C ARG A 106 0.96 14.93 -24.29
N ASP A 107 1.68 14.37 -25.27
CA ASP A 107 1.21 14.30 -26.66
C ASP A 107 -0.15 13.56 -26.75
N ALA A 108 -0.33 12.49 -25.96
CA ALA A 108 -1.60 11.76 -25.93
C ALA A 108 -2.72 12.59 -25.28
N LEU A 109 -2.44 13.32 -24.18
CA LEU A 109 -3.42 14.20 -23.52
C LEU A 109 -3.88 15.33 -24.46
N ALA A 110 -2.94 15.96 -25.18
CA ALA A 110 -3.25 17.03 -26.12
C ALA A 110 -4.18 16.55 -27.27
N ASN A 111 -4.05 15.29 -27.71
CA ASN A 111 -4.92 14.72 -28.72
C ASN A 111 -6.37 14.48 -28.22
N GLU A 112 -6.59 14.49 -26.93
CA GLU A 112 -7.91 14.27 -26.29
C GLU A 112 -8.42 15.54 -25.57
N ASP A 113 -7.90 16.72 -25.94
CA ASP A 113 -8.25 18.03 -25.37
C ASP A 113 -8.07 18.10 -23.81
N ILE A 114 -7.17 17.30 -23.27
CA ILE A 114 -6.79 17.35 -21.85
C ILE A 114 -5.53 18.22 -21.71
N PRO A 115 -5.48 19.14 -20.74
CA PRO A 115 -4.31 20.00 -20.56
C PRO A 115 -3.01 19.18 -20.36
N GLU A 116 -1.99 19.44 -21.14
CA GLU A 116 -0.69 18.75 -21.05
C GLU A 116 -0.07 18.90 -19.65
N ASP A 117 -0.31 20.02 -18.97
CA ASP A 117 0.18 20.32 -17.63
C ASP A 117 -0.47 19.47 -16.53
N ALA A 118 -1.52 18.69 -16.86
CA ALA A 118 -2.04 17.67 -15.95
C ALA A 118 -0.97 16.62 -15.56
N ILE A 119 0.10 16.48 -16.38
CA ILE A 119 1.30 15.71 -16.06
C ILE A 119 2.51 16.65 -16.12
N SER A 120 3.02 17.03 -14.97
CA SER A 120 4.21 17.88 -14.83
C SER A 120 5.43 17.05 -14.42
N LEU A 121 6.61 17.46 -14.88
CA LEU A 121 7.89 16.81 -14.56
C LEU A 121 8.85 17.81 -13.93
N VAL A 122 9.28 17.56 -12.71
CA VAL A 122 10.26 18.33 -11.97
C VAL A 122 11.56 17.54 -11.91
N LEU A 123 12.67 18.18 -12.22
CA LEU A 123 14.00 17.59 -12.30
C LEU A 123 14.97 18.38 -11.42
N GLY A 124 16.03 17.73 -10.97
CA GLY A 124 17.00 18.32 -10.07
C GLY A 124 16.79 17.90 -8.61
N ARG A 125 17.75 18.22 -7.76
CA ARG A 125 17.73 17.79 -6.35
C ARG A 125 17.18 18.88 -5.42
N ASP A 126 17.43 20.12 -5.76
CA ASP A 126 17.06 21.27 -4.93
C ASP A 126 15.55 21.54 -5.00
N GLU A 127 14.92 21.18 -6.12
CA GLU A 127 13.49 21.34 -6.37
C GLU A 127 12.59 20.45 -5.47
N VAL A 128 13.16 19.41 -4.82
CA VAL A 128 12.41 18.60 -3.84
C VAL A 128 11.95 19.48 -2.68
N ASN A 129 12.83 20.33 -2.13
CA ASN A 129 12.47 21.19 -1.01
C ASN A 129 11.45 22.26 -1.40
N GLU A 130 11.58 22.81 -2.62
CA GLU A 130 10.61 23.75 -3.15
C GLU A 130 9.24 23.08 -3.30
N LEU A 131 9.19 21.86 -3.87
CA LEU A 131 7.97 21.08 -4.03
C LEU A 131 7.30 20.77 -2.68
N LEU A 132 8.09 20.36 -1.66
CA LEU A 132 7.59 20.08 -0.32
C LEU A 132 7.07 21.33 0.43
N ALA A 133 7.45 22.52 0.00
CA ALA A 133 6.97 23.79 0.54
C ALA A 133 5.68 24.30 -0.13
N MET A 134 5.25 23.72 -1.26
CA MET A 134 4.08 24.17 -2.06
C MET A 134 2.74 23.70 -1.46
N HIS A 135 2.55 23.87 -0.15
CA HIS A 135 1.36 23.40 0.58
C HIS A 135 0.05 24.08 0.17
N ASP A 136 0.10 25.21 -0.54
CA ASP A 136 -1.08 25.87 -1.09
C ASP A 136 -1.45 25.41 -2.51
N LEU A 137 -0.58 24.60 -3.16
CA LEU A 137 -0.73 24.18 -4.55
C LEU A 137 -0.75 22.66 -4.72
N VAL A 138 -0.22 21.92 -3.76
CA VAL A 138 -0.14 20.45 -3.77
C VAL A 138 -1.01 19.89 -2.66
N ASP A 139 -1.91 18.99 -3.01
CA ASP A 139 -2.86 18.39 -2.09
C ASP A 139 -2.31 17.15 -1.38
N MET A 140 -1.38 16.41 -2.01
CA MET A 140 -0.79 15.21 -1.44
C MET A 140 0.59 14.93 -2.01
N VAL A 141 1.52 14.49 -1.14
CA VAL A 141 2.84 13.97 -1.54
C VAL A 141 2.89 12.45 -1.36
N ILE A 142 3.42 11.76 -2.37
CA ILE A 142 3.56 10.30 -2.38
C ILE A 142 5.03 9.95 -2.63
N PRO A 143 5.84 9.70 -1.58
CA PRO A 143 7.20 9.23 -1.74
C PRO A 143 7.24 7.73 -2.08
N ARG A 144 8.07 7.34 -3.05
CA ARG A 144 8.33 5.96 -3.46
C ARG A 144 9.83 5.70 -3.59
N GLY A 145 10.46 5.24 -2.55
CA GLY A 145 11.89 5.02 -2.55
C GLY A 145 12.40 4.41 -1.25
N SER A 146 13.62 4.73 -0.89
CA SER A 146 14.24 4.30 0.35
C SER A 146 13.51 4.84 1.60
N LYS A 147 13.66 4.14 2.73
CA LYS A 147 13.20 4.60 4.05
C LYS A 147 13.63 6.05 4.31
N ALA A 148 14.90 6.37 4.04
CA ALA A 148 15.45 7.71 4.23
C ALA A 148 14.71 8.79 3.42
N LEU A 149 14.30 8.49 2.17
CA LEU A 149 13.49 9.40 1.37
C LEU A 149 12.11 9.63 1.98
N VAL A 150 11.44 8.56 2.40
CA VAL A 150 10.09 8.65 2.99
C VAL A 150 10.12 9.47 4.27
N GLU A 151 11.05 9.15 5.18
CA GLU A 151 11.23 9.88 6.44
C GLU A 151 11.59 11.35 6.21
N TYR A 152 12.47 11.62 5.22
CA TYR A 152 12.82 12.98 4.86
C TYR A 152 11.59 13.77 4.39
N VAL A 153 10.78 13.20 3.50
CA VAL A 153 9.55 13.84 3.01
C VAL A 153 8.58 14.10 4.17
N GLN A 154 8.34 13.10 5.02
CA GLN A 154 7.45 13.24 6.18
C GLN A 154 7.89 14.33 7.16
N ALA A 155 9.19 14.47 7.38
CA ALA A 155 9.76 15.46 8.31
C ALA A 155 9.80 16.88 7.75
N ASN A 156 9.75 17.07 6.41
CA ASN A 156 10.01 18.35 5.76
C ASN A 156 8.84 18.96 5.00
N THR A 157 7.61 18.42 5.17
CA THR A 157 6.43 19.02 4.55
C THR A 157 5.26 19.14 5.51
N ARG A 158 4.33 20.07 5.20
CA ARG A 158 3.00 20.16 5.81
C ARG A 158 1.91 19.57 4.92
N ILE A 159 2.25 19.24 3.69
CA ILE A 159 1.34 18.57 2.75
C ILE A 159 1.08 17.15 3.29
N PRO A 160 -0.14 16.64 3.26
CA PRO A 160 -0.41 15.24 3.60
C PRO A 160 0.50 14.30 2.84
N VAL A 161 1.15 13.36 3.53
CA VAL A 161 2.05 12.37 2.93
C VAL A 161 1.39 11.01 2.96
N LEU A 162 1.30 10.37 1.79
CA LEU A 162 0.80 9.01 1.65
C LEU A 162 1.97 8.08 1.33
N GLY A 163 2.24 7.14 2.22
CA GLY A 163 3.34 6.19 2.05
C GLY A 163 3.63 5.39 3.32
N HIS A 164 4.66 4.56 3.25
CA HIS A 164 5.22 3.81 4.38
C HIS A 164 6.75 3.85 4.29
N SER A 165 7.40 3.80 5.43
CA SER A 165 8.87 3.81 5.50
C SER A 165 9.47 2.40 5.48
N GLU A 166 8.75 1.40 5.99
CA GLU A 166 9.21 0.02 6.15
C GLU A 166 8.09 -0.99 5.90
N GLY A 167 8.46 -2.17 5.39
CA GLY A 167 7.59 -3.31 5.20
C GLY A 167 8.03 -4.47 6.11
N ILE A 168 7.63 -4.48 7.38
CA ILE A 168 7.92 -5.57 8.32
C ILE A 168 6.66 -6.41 8.46
N CYS A 169 6.53 -7.41 7.57
CA CYS A 169 5.37 -8.29 7.52
C CYS A 169 5.59 -9.57 8.32
N HIS A 170 4.52 -10.08 8.94
CA HIS A 170 4.57 -11.32 9.74
C HIS A 170 3.68 -12.41 9.14
N ILE A 171 4.10 -13.65 9.37
CA ILE A 171 3.26 -14.83 9.23
C ILE A 171 3.22 -15.56 10.57
N TYR A 172 2.04 -15.70 11.15
CA TYR A 172 1.82 -16.53 12.34
C TYR A 172 1.30 -17.91 11.93
N VAL A 173 2.04 -18.94 12.33
CA VAL A 173 1.69 -20.35 12.14
C VAL A 173 1.03 -20.85 13.43
N ASP A 174 -0.29 -20.97 13.41
CA ASP A 174 -1.09 -21.37 14.56
C ASP A 174 -0.96 -22.89 14.86
N ARG A 175 -1.32 -23.29 16.07
CA ARG A 175 -1.34 -24.71 16.48
C ARG A 175 -2.18 -25.60 15.57
N ALA A 176 -3.24 -25.07 14.98
CA ALA A 176 -4.11 -25.76 14.05
C ALA A 176 -3.74 -25.54 12.56
N ALA A 177 -2.51 -25.14 12.29
CA ALA A 177 -2.06 -24.92 10.92
C ALA A 177 -1.87 -26.22 10.15
N ASN A 178 -2.25 -26.21 8.86
CA ASN A 178 -1.77 -27.21 7.92
C ASN A 178 -0.30 -26.94 7.61
N GLN A 179 0.60 -27.78 8.12
CA GLN A 179 2.05 -27.57 8.07
C GLN A 179 2.60 -27.51 6.63
N GLU A 180 2.09 -28.36 5.71
CA GLU A 180 2.52 -28.36 4.30
C GLU A 180 2.09 -27.07 3.58
N LEU A 181 0.87 -26.59 3.85
CA LEU A 181 0.42 -25.28 3.35
C LEU A 181 1.30 -24.17 3.93
N ALA A 182 1.61 -24.23 5.22
CA ALA A 182 2.43 -23.22 5.89
C ALA A 182 3.83 -23.12 5.25
N LEU A 183 4.51 -24.23 4.99
CA LEU A 183 5.80 -24.24 4.30
C LEU A 183 5.73 -23.58 2.93
N ARG A 184 4.70 -23.88 2.15
CA ARG A 184 4.50 -23.29 0.81
C ARG A 184 4.25 -21.78 0.86
N VAL A 185 3.41 -21.34 1.81
CA VAL A 185 3.06 -19.92 1.96
C VAL A 185 4.27 -19.11 2.42
N ILE A 186 5.05 -19.62 3.38
CA ILE A 186 6.27 -18.94 3.86
C ILE A 186 7.32 -18.86 2.75
N ASP A 187 7.52 -19.94 2.00
CA ASP A 187 8.43 -20.01 0.85
C ASP A 187 8.09 -18.91 -0.17
N ASP A 188 6.82 -18.84 -0.60
CA ASP A 188 6.33 -17.81 -1.53
C ASP A 188 6.46 -16.40 -0.93
N ALA A 189 6.03 -16.22 0.33
CA ALA A 189 6.02 -14.93 0.98
C ALA A 189 7.43 -14.31 1.12
N LYS A 190 8.48 -15.13 1.22
CA LYS A 190 9.87 -14.63 1.28
C LYS A 190 10.55 -14.59 -0.08
N LEU A 191 10.34 -15.58 -0.95
CA LEU A 191 11.20 -15.83 -2.11
C LEU A 191 10.62 -15.38 -3.46
N ASP A 192 9.32 -15.06 -3.55
CA ASP A 192 8.75 -14.50 -4.80
C ASP A 192 9.47 -13.18 -5.18
N TYR A 193 9.68 -12.29 -4.23
CA TYR A 193 10.51 -11.10 -4.38
C TYR A 193 10.98 -10.57 -3.01
N PRO A 194 12.15 -10.97 -2.51
CA PRO A 194 12.60 -10.66 -1.15
C PRO A 194 12.72 -9.16 -0.83
N ALA A 195 12.99 -8.34 -1.85
CA ALA A 195 13.14 -6.89 -1.70
C ALA A 195 11.83 -6.11 -1.75
N ALA A 196 10.69 -6.79 -1.76
CA ALA A 196 9.39 -6.12 -1.70
C ALA A 196 8.96 -5.89 -0.26
N CYS A 197 8.35 -4.73 0.01
CA CYS A 197 7.87 -4.33 1.33
C CYS A 197 6.76 -5.25 1.91
N ASN A 198 6.13 -6.07 1.07
CA ASN A 198 5.15 -7.09 1.48
C ASN A 198 5.74 -8.50 1.54
N ALA A 199 7.08 -8.68 1.41
CA ALA A 199 7.73 -9.93 1.72
C ALA A 199 7.68 -10.20 3.23
N VAL A 200 7.60 -11.47 3.64
CA VAL A 200 7.64 -11.81 5.07
C VAL A 200 9.03 -11.54 5.64
N GLU A 201 9.07 -10.89 6.79
CA GLU A 201 10.31 -10.61 7.52
C GLU A 201 10.38 -11.37 8.84
N THR A 202 9.23 -11.72 9.41
CA THR A 202 9.15 -12.51 10.65
C THR A 202 8.11 -13.61 10.54
N VAL A 203 8.50 -14.83 10.94
CA VAL A 203 7.60 -15.98 11.11
C VAL A 203 7.46 -16.29 12.59
N LEU A 204 6.22 -16.28 13.08
CA LEU A 204 5.90 -16.66 14.46
C LEU A 204 5.28 -18.06 14.47
N VAL A 205 5.80 -18.97 15.28
CA VAL A 205 5.33 -20.37 15.35
C VAL A 205 4.71 -20.63 16.72
N HIS A 206 3.50 -21.17 16.74
CA HIS A 206 2.87 -21.56 18.00
C HIS A 206 3.66 -22.67 18.69
N ARG A 207 3.89 -22.53 20.01
CA ARG A 207 4.72 -23.43 20.83
C ARG A 207 4.32 -24.90 20.72
N GLU A 208 3.02 -25.20 20.66
CA GLU A 208 2.54 -26.60 20.63
C GLU A 208 2.99 -27.37 19.38
N ILE A 209 3.22 -26.69 18.27
CA ILE A 209 3.69 -27.33 17.03
C ILE A 209 5.17 -27.11 16.74
N ALA A 210 5.83 -26.26 17.53
CA ALA A 210 7.22 -25.83 17.26
C ALA A 210 8.20 -27.01 17.16
N SER A 211 8.10 -28.01 18.05
CA SER A 211 8.99 -29.17 18.04
C SER A 211 8.92 -30.02 16.77
N GLU A 212 7.74 -30.06 16.12
CA GLU A 212 7.52 -30.78 14.88
C GLU A 212 7.75 -29.92 13.62
N PHE A 213 7.30 -28.66 13.67
CA PHE A 213 7.29 -27.79 12.51
C PHE A 213 8.63 -27.09 12.25
N LEU A 214 9.36 -26.64 13.30
CA LEU A 214 10.62 -25.94 13.14
C LEU A 214 11.67 -26.73 12.36
N PRO A 215 11.91 -28.03 12.61
CA PRO A 215 12.89 -28.79 11.82
C PRO A 215 12.54 -28.82 10.31
N LYS A 216 11.24 -28.93 9.97
CA LYS A 216 10.78 -28.93 8.58
C LYS A 216 10.97 -27.54 7.94
N LEU A 217 10.63 -26.49 8.67
CA LEU A 217 10.75 -25.12 8.18
C LEU A 217 12.21 -24.72 7.98
N LEU A 218 13.08 -25.00 8.96
CA LEU A 218 14.50 -24.66 8.88
C LEU A 218 15.19 -25.40 7.73
N ALA A 219 14.97 -26.73 7.60
CA ALA A 219 15.50 -27.50 6.48
C ALA A 219 15.01 -26.97 5.11
N ARG A 220 13.74 -26.55 5.02
CA ARG A 220 13.17 -25.97 3.80
C ARG A 220 13.80 -24.63 3.45
N LEU A 221 14.00 -23.75 4.43
CA LEU A 221 14.60 -22.44 4.23
C LEU A 221 16.09 -22.54 3.87
N GLU A 222 16.82 -23.47 4.51
CA GLU A 222 18.21 -23.78 4.17
C GLU A 222 18.35 -24.28 2.72
N GLU A 223 17.51 -25.25 2.30
CA GLU A 223 17.46 -25.73 0.91
C GLU A 223 17.26 -24.59 -0.10
N ARG A 224 16.50 -23.58 0.29
CA ARG A 224 16.17 -22.40 -0.52
C ARG A 224 17.19 -21.26 -0.41
N GLY A 225 18.23 -21.41 0.40
CA GLY A 225 19.29 -20.42 0.61
C GLY A 225 18.83 -19.19 1.42
N VAL A 226 17.87 -19.37 2.31
CA VAL A 226 17.40 -18.32 3.20
C VAL A 226 18.17 -18.36 4.51
N THR A 227 18.77 -17.24 4.91
CA THR A 227 19.41 -17.09 6.23
C THR A 227 18.33 -16.87 7.28
N VAL A 228 18.38 -17.66 8.36
CA VAL A 228 17.42 -17.60 9.45
C VAL A 228 18.04 -16.97 10.69
N HIS A 229 17.31 -16.04 11.31
CA HIS A 229 17.58 -15.50 12.63
C HIS A 229 16.52 -16.03 13.60
N GLY A 230 16.90 -16.60 14.74
CA GLY A 230 15.96 -17.26 15.65
C GLY A 230 16.04 -16.74 17.07
N ASP A 231 14.92 -16.84 17.79
CA ASP A 231 14.93 -16.74 19.25
C ASP A 231 15.65 -17.93 19.89
N GLU A 232 15.71 -17.98 21.21
CA GLU A 232 16.38 -19.06 21.95
C GLU A 232 15.78 -20.44 21.64
N GLN A 233 14.46 -20.53 21.44
CA GLN A 233 13.77 -21.80 21.18
C GLN A 233 14.07 -22.32 19.75
N VAL A 234 14.09 -21.44 18.77
CA VAL A 234 14.48 -21.77 17.38
C VAL A 234 15.95 -22.21 17.33
N ARG A 235 16.84 -21.50 18.04
CA ARG A 235 18.27 -21.83 18.12
C ARG A 235 18.57 -23.13 18.87
N ASN A 236 17.69 -23.53 19.78
CA ASN A 236 17.79 -24.84 20.43
C ASN A 236 17.38 -25.99 19.50
N ALA A 237 16.53 -25.71 18.49
CA ALA A 237 16.17 -26.66 17.45
C ALA A 237 17.29 -26.83 16.39
N ASP A 238 18.04 -25.76 16.12
CA ASP A 238 19.20 -25.76 15.22
C ASP A 238 20.23 -24.71 15.69
N HIS A 239 21.45 -25.18 16.02
CA HIS A 239 22.52 -24.34 16.59
C HIS A 239 23.23 -23.44 15.54
N ASP A 240 23.01 -23.68 14.26
CA ASP A 240 23.59 -22.86 13.18
C ASP A 240 22.75 -21.59 12.91
N VAL A 241 21.53 -21.51 13.47
CA VAL A 241 20.66 -20.32 13.39
C VAL A 241 21.24 -19.15 14.17
N GLN A 242 21.34 -17.99 13.54
CA GLN A 242 21.83 -16.76 14.17
C GLN A 242 20.82 -16.20 15.16
N PRO A 243 21.25 -15.49 16.21
CA PRO A 243 20.30 -14.82 17.10
C PRO A 243 19.61 -13.65 16.39
N VAL A 244 18.33 -13.42 16.71
CA VAL A 244 17.63 -12.20 16.32
C VAL A 244 18.25 -11.04 17.08
N ALA A 245 18.83 -10.08 16.33
CA ALA A 245 19.41 -8.88 16.92
C ALA A 245 18.34 -7.83 17.22
N GLU A 246 17.35 -7.71 16.33
CA GLU A 246 16.24 -6.76 16.42
C GLU A 246 15.04 -7.35 15.67
N TRP A 247 13.85 -7.32 16.30
CA TRP A 247 12.61 -7.80 15.70
C TRP A 247 11.98 -6.79 14.72
N HIS A 248 12.18 -5.49 14.97
CA HIS A 248 11.72 -4.42 14.09
C HIS A 248 12.74 -4.18 12.97
N ARG A 249 12.86 -5.17 12.06
CA ARG A 249 13.84 -5.15 10.96
C ARG A 249 13.26 -5.64 9.65
N GLU A 250 13.38 -4.82 8.61
CA GLU A 250 13.18 -5.20 7.21
C GLU A 250 14.51 -5.68 6.64
N TYR A 251 14.62 -6.97 6.32
CA TYR A 251 15.84 -7.56 5.76
C TYR A 251 15.99 -7.21 4.27
N GLY A 252 14.88 -7.29 3.50
CA GLY A 252 14.87 -6.96 2.07
C GLY A 252 15.71 -7.89 1.18
N VAL A 253 16.19 -9.00 1.72
CA VAL A 253 17.02 -10.04 1.09
C VAL A 253 16.51 -11.42 1.53
N PRO A 254 17.04 -12.56 1.01
CA PRO A 254 16.65 -13.89 1.48
C PRO A 254 17.10 -14.17 2.93
N GLU A 255 16.61 -13.37 3.86
CA GLU A 255 16.80 -13.49 5.31
C GLU A 255 15.46 -13.26 6.00
N LEU A 256 15.20 -13.93 7.11
CA LEU A 256 14.03 -13.68 7.97
C LEU A 256 14.27 -14.07 9.42
N ALA A 257 13.45 -13.53 10.31
CA ALA A 257 13.42 -13.91 11.72
C ALA A 257 12.35 -15.00 11.96
N ILE A 258 12.62 -15.90 12.92
CA ILE A 258 11.65 -16.88 13.42
C ILE A 258 11.59 -16.79 14.93
N GLY A 259 10.37 -16.72 15.48
CA GLY A 259 10.13 -16.76 16.93
C GLY A 259 9.05 -17.76 17.30
N VAL A 260 9.13 -18.27 18.53
CA VAL A 260 8.12 -19.16 19.10
C VAL A 260 7.27 -18.37 20.10
N VAL A 261 5.95 -18.43 19.92
CA VAL A 261 4.98 -17.74 20.79
C VAL A 261 4.04 -18.71 21.47
N ASP A 262 3.57 -18.34 22.67
CA ASP A 262 2.76 -19.20 23.52
C ASP A 262 1.29 -19.26 23.11
N SER A 263 0.82 -18.27 22.39
CA SER A 263 -0.59 -18.13 22.02
C SER A 263 -0.79 -17.18 20.84
N LEU A 264 -2.01 -17.21 20.27
CA LEU A 264 -2.47 -16.22 19.30
C LEU A 264 -2.37 -14.77 19.84
N ASP A 265 -2.72 -14.55 21.10
CA ASP A 265 -2.64 -13.22 21.71
C ASP A 265 -1.18 -12.72 21.79
N ALA A 266 -0.23 -13.60 22.13
CA ALA A 266 1.19 -13.29 22.14
C ALA A 266 1.71 -12.97 20.70
N ALA A 267 1.21 -13.68 19.68
CA ALA A 267 1.53 -13.37 18.29
C ALA A 267 1.02 -11.99 17.88
N ILE A 268 -0.22 -11.65 18.22
CA ILE A 268 -0.82 -10.34 17.94
C ILE A 268 -0.05 -9.22 18.65
N GLU A 269 0.31 -9.41 19.91
CA GLU A 269 1.13 -8.46 20.68
C GLU A 269 2.51 -8.25 20.05
N HIS A 270 3.17 -9.33 19.62
CA HIS A 270 4.44 -9.26 18.92
C HIS A 270 4.32 -8.45 17.61
N ILE A 271 3.29 -8.74 16.79
CA ILE A 271 3.01 -8.04 15.55
C ILE A 271 2.79 -6.54 15.80
N HIS A 272 1.99 -6.16 16.79
CA HIS A 272 1.75 -4.76 17.11
C HIS A 272 2.99 -4.03 17.65
N THR A 273 3.88 -4.76 18.33
CA THR A 273 5.10 -4.18 18.92
C THR A 273 6.21 -4.01 17.89
N HIS A 274 6.36 -4.97 16.97
CA HIS A 274 7.52 -5.08 16.10
C HIS A 274 7.20 -4.92 14.62
N GLY A 275 5.93 -4.99 14.21
CA GLY A 275 5.50 -4.82 12.82
C GLY A 275 5.45 -3.36 12.38
N SER A 276 5.25 -3.18 11.10
CA SER A 276 5.08 -1.87 10.45
C SER A 276 3.62 -1.56 10.10
N ALA A 277 2.67 -2.37 10.54
CA ALA A 277 1.26 -2.32 10.18
C ALA A 277 1.02 -2.44 8.65
N HIS A 278 1.91 -3.15 7.95
CA HIS A 278 1.83 -3.32 6.50
C HIS A 278 0.93 -4.50 6.13
N THR A 279 1.41 -5.74 6.27
CA THR A 279 0.63 -6.94 5.89
C THR A 279 0.99 -8.09 6.80
N GLU A 280 -0.03 -8.69 7.41
CA GLU A 280 0.11 -9.75 8.40
C GLU A 280 -0.76 -10.95 7.99
N SER A 281 -0.29 -12.16 8.21
CA SER A 281 -1.01 -13.37 7.85
C SER A 281 -1.05 -14.39 8.99
N ILE A 282 -2.18 -15.05 9.17
CA ILE A 282 -2.34 -16.24 10.02
C ILE A 282 -2.51 -17.47 9.14
N LEU A 283 -1.83 -18.55 9.50
CA LEU A 283 -2.01 -19.86 8.88
C LEU A 283 -2.65 -20.80 9.92
N THR A 284 -3.90 -21.17 9.70
CA THR A 284 -4.69 -21.99 10.64
C THR A 284 -5.89 -22.63 9.95
N GLU A 285 -6.31 -23.80 10.44
CA GLU A 285 -7.58 -24.44 10.10
C GLU A 285 -8.67 -24.12 11.15
N ASP A 286 -8.31 -23.45 12.26
CA ASP A 286 -9.26 -23.01 13.28
C ASP A 286 -9.90 -21.67 12.86
N SER A 287 -11.18 -21.71 12.48
CA SER A 287 -11.93 -20.53 12.05
C SER A 287 -12.08 -19.47 13.16
N LEU A 288 -12.12 -19.85 14.42
CA LEU A 288 -12.23 -18.89 15.53
C LEU A 288 -10.91 -18.14 15.72
N ALA A 289 -9.78 -18.85 15.61
CA ALA A 289 -8.45 -18.23 15.64
C ALA A 289 -8.26 -17.28 14.44
N ALA A 290 -8.69 -17.70 13.24
CA ALA A 290 -8.64 -16.87 12.04
C ALA A 290 -9.46 -15.58 12.21
N GLU A 291 -10.74 -15.67 12.61
CA GLU A 291 -11.60 -14.50 12.79
C GLU A 291 -11.08 -13.55 13.89
N LYS A 292 -10.52 -14.10 14.97
CA LYS A 292 -9.88 -13.29 16.01
C LYS A 292 -8.67 -12.52 15.46
N PHE A 293 -7.78 -13.19 14.72
CA PHE A 293 -6.61 -12.56 14.12
C PHE A 293 -7.02 -11.47 13.12
N LEU A 294 -7.96 -11.78 12.21
CA LEU A 294 -8.44 -10.83 11.19
C LEU A 294 -9.07 -9.58 11.80
N ARG A 295 -9.73 -9.72 12.96
CA ARG A 295 -10.36 -8.60 13.66
C ARG A 295 -9.39 -7.78 14.51
N ASP A 296 -8.47 -8.45 15.22
CA ASP A 296 -7.68 -7.85 16.30
C ASP A 296 -6.34 -7.29 15.80
N VAL A 297 -5.80 -7.78 14.66
CA VAL A 297 -4.57 -7.25 14.06
C VAL A 297 -4.82 -5.95 13.32
N ASP A 298 -4.12 -4.89 13.73
CA ASP A 298 -4.21 -3.56 13.10
C ASP A 298 -3.12 -3.36 12.05
N ALA A 299 -3.36 -3.85 10.84
CA ALA A 299 -2.49 -3.69 9.69
C ALA A 299 -3.28 -3.27 8.44
N ALA A 300 -2.58 -2.82 7.39
CA ALA A 300 -3.17 -2.44 6.13
C ALA A 300 -3.73 -3.65 5.36
N GLY A 301 -3.07 -4.81 5.47
CA GLY A 301 -3.56 -6.09 4.98
C GLY A 301 -3.53 -7.13 6.10
N VAL A 302 -4.63 -7.86 6.31
CA VAL A 302 -4.69 -8.97 7.28
C VAL A 302 -5.27 -10.18 6.57
N PHE A 303 -4.48 -11.26 6.50
CA PHE A 303 -4.78 -12.41 5.66
C PHE A 303 -4.97 -13.70 6.47
N HIS A 304 -5.73 -14.61 5.90
CA HIS A 304 -5.90 -15.96 6.39
C HIS A 304 -5.51 -16.96 5.31
N ASN A 305 -4.57 -17.86 5.61
CA ASN A 305 -4.07 -18.91 4.72
C ASN A 305 -3.58 -18.40 3.35
N ALA A 306 -2.97 -17.22 3.32
CA ALA A 306 -2.47 -16.60 2.11
C ALA A 306 -1.11 -15.92 2.33
N SER A 307 -0.31 -15.86 1.28
CA SER A 307 0.98 -15.18 1.25
C SER A 307 0.81 -13.66 1.40
N THR A 308 1.67 -13.02 2.18
CA THR A 308 1.72 -11.56 2.31
C THR A 308 1.99 -10.86 0.98
N ARG A 309 2.57 -11.56 0.01
CA ARG A 309 2.84 -11.08 -1.34
C ARG A 309 1.58 -10.70 -2.14
N PHE A 310 0.39 -11.11 -1.71
CA PHE A 310 -0.86 -10.64 -2.31
C PHE A 310 -1.17 -9.17 -2.06
N ALA A 311 -0.54 -8.50 -1.10
CA ALA A 311 -0.73 -7.08 -0.81
C ALA A 311 -0.11 -6.18 -1.90
N ASP A 312 -0.71 -6.19 -3.08
CA ASP A 312 -0.24 -5.55 -4.30
C ASP A 312 -1.44 -5.07 -5.11
N GLY A 313 -1.39 -3.84 -5.65
CA GLY A 313 -2.52 -3.24 -6.34
C GLY A 313 -2.96 -3.99 -7.59
N PHE A 314 -2.04 -4.60 -8.34
CA PHE A 314 -2.40 -5.43 -9.48
C PHE A 314 -3.07 -6.74 -9.03
N ARG A 315 -2.51 -7.40 -8.00
CA ARG A 315 -3.04 -8.65 -7.44
C ARG A 315 -4.40 -8.44 -6.76
N TYR A 316 -4.66 -7.25 -6.20
CA TYR A 316 -5.98 -6.87 -5.66
C TYR A 316 -7.01 -6.51 -6.74
N GLY A 317 -6.62 -6.44 -8.01
CA GLY A 317 -7.50 -6.04 -9.10
C GLY A 317 -7.67 -4.53 -9.28
N PHE A 318 -6.77 -3.73 -8.67
CA PHE A 318 -6.77 -2.27 -8.83
C PHE A 318 -6.08 -1.79 -10.11
N GLY A 319 -5.63 -2.71 -10.96
CA GLY A 319 -4.93 -2.44 -12.22
C GLY A 319 -3.48 -1.99 -12.03
N ALA A 320 -3.24 -1.03 -11.16
CA ALA A 320 -1.93 -0.54 -10.73
C ALA A 320 -2.05 0.11 -9.35
N GLU A 321 -0.92 0.55 -8.78
CA GLU A 321 -0.88 1.32 -7.54
C GLU A 321 0.10 2.49 -7.65
N VAL A 322 -0.20 3.60 -7.01
CA VAL A 322 0.76 4.72 -6.87
C VAL A 322 1.74 4.49 -5.73
N GLY A 323 1.42 3.59 -4.81
CA GLY A 323 2.20 3.24 -3.64
C GLY A 323 1.37 2.44 -2.66
N ILE A 324 1.96 2.12 -1.52
CA ILE A 324 1.29 1.46 -0.39
C ILE A 324 1.36 2.40 0.81
N SER A 325 0.28 2.46 1.58
CA SER A 325 0.22 3.27 2.79
C SER A 325 -0.16 2.41 3.99
N THR A 326 0.54 2.57 5.09
CA THR A 326 0.19 1.98 6.39
C THR A 326 -0.58 2.96 7.29
N SER A 327 -0.72 4.21 6.85
CA SER A 327 -1.46 5.27 7.57
C SER A 327 -2.93 4.91 7.73
N LYS A 328 -3.55 5.40 8.82
CA LYS A 328 -5.00 5.30 9.04
C LYS A 328 -5.79 6.46 8.45
N LEU A 329 -5.11 7.55 8.13
CA LEU A 329 -5.73 8.72 7.50
C LEU A 329 -5.61 8.62 5.99
N HIS A 330 -6.73 8.54 5.34
CA HIS A 330 -6.97 8.45 3.90
C HIS A 330 -6.05 7.48 3.16
N ALA A 331 -6.62 6.56 2.43
CA ALA A 331 -6.06 5.41 1.73
C ALA A 331 -5.06 4.58 2.57
N ARG A 332 -5.41 3.35 2.86
CA ARG A 332 -4.59 2.37 3.55
C ARG A 332 -4.39 1.13 2.66
N GLY A 333 -3.21 0.53 2.70
CA GLY A 333 -2.83 -0.57 1.82
C GLY A 333 -2.38 -0.10 0.44
N PRO A 334 -2.43 -0.97 -0.60
CA PRO A 334 -2.16 -0.60 -1.98
C PRO A 334 -3.12 0.48 -2.48
N VAL A 335 -2.59 1.59 -2.99
CA VAL A 335 -3.36 2.79 -3.36
C VAL A 335 -3.60 2.81 -4.86
N GLY A 336 -4.79 2.38 -5.26
CA GLY A 336 -5.32 2.47 -6.63
C GLY A 336 -6.19 3.71 -6.84
N LEU A 337 -7.11 3.65 -7.81
CA LEU A 337 -7.97 4.79 -8.20
C LEU A 337 -8.80 5.36 -7.05
N GLU A 338 -9.42 4.50 -6.23
CA GLU A 338 -10.27 4.96 -5.12
C GLU A 338 -9.47 5.72 -4.06
N GLY A 339 -8.22 5.29 -3.80
CA GLY A 339 -7.33 5.97 -2.87
C GLY A 339 -6.84 7.34 -3.36
N LEU A 340 -7.01 7.65 -4.65
CA LEU A 340 -6.72 8.95 -5.26
C LEU A 340 -7.94 9.86 -5.39
N THR A 341 -9.06 9.47 -4.77
CA THR A 341 -10.28 10.27 -4.72
C THR A 341 -10.64 10.63 -3.28
N THR A 342 -11.42 11.67 -3.14
CA THR A 342 -12.10 12.04 -1.90
C THR A 342 -13.58 12.25 -2.21
N TYR A 343 -14.30 12.93 -1.35
CA TYR A 343 -15.73 13.20 -1.57
C TYR A 343 -16.08 14.63 -1.22
N LYS A 344 -17.18 15.11 -1.81
CA LYS A 344 -17.89 16.31 -1.38
C LYS A 344 -19.34 15.99 -1.09
N TYR A 345 -19.98 16.85 -0.32
CA TYR A 345 -21.42 16.79 -0.11
C TYR A 345 -22.14 17.72 -1.08
N VAL A 346 -23.17 17.20 -1.72
CA VAL A 346 -24.07 17.95 -2.62
C VAL A 346 -25.45 17.96 -1.98
N LEU A 347 -25.93 19.13 -1.59
CA LEU A 347 -27.25 19.31 -1.01
C LEU A 347 -28.20 19.94 -2.05
N ARG A 348 -29.32 19.28 -2.32
CA ARG A 348 -30.36 19.77 -3.21
C ARG A 348 -31.61 20.05 -2.39
N GLY A 349 -32.15 21.27 -2.49
CA GLY A 349 -33.35 21.70 -1.78
C GLY A 349 -34.21 22.60 -2.64
N HIS A 350 -35.31 23.05 -2.05
CA HIS A 350 -36.32 23.94 -2.65
C HIS A 350 -36.53 25.22 -1.83
N GLY A 351 -35.47 25.71 -1.17
CA GLY A 351 -35.52 26.92 -0.36
C GLY A 351 -35.68 26.70 1.15
N GLN A 352 -35.46 25.43 1.60
CA GLN A 352 -35.41 25.12 3.04
C GLN A 352 -34.29 25.92 3.72
N ILE A 353 -34.55 26.47 4.90
CA ILE A 353 -33.58 27.21 5.70
C ILE A 353 -33.35 26.51 7.04
N ALA A 354 -32.16 26.60 7.58
CA ALA A 354 -31.80 25.97 8.86
C ALA A 354 -32.65 26.50 10.03
N GLY A 355 -33.24 27.68 9.88
CA GLY A 355 -34.18 28.29 10.85
C GLY A 355 -35.48 27.50 11.05
N ASP A 356 -35.96 26.82 10.00
CA ASP A 356 -37.20 26.03 10.05
C ASP A 356 -37.05 24.78 10.94
N TYR A 357 -35.82 24.40 11.29
CA TYR A 357 -35.48 23.23 12.09
C TYR A 357 -35.04 23.61 13.53
N ARG A 358 -35.39 24.84 14.00
CA ARG A 358 -35.00 25.34 15.32
C ARG A 358 -36.18 25.98 16.06
N GLY A 359 -36.19 25.81 17.39
CA GLY A 359 -37.14 26.49 18.27
C GLY A 359 -38.53 25.86 18.32
N PRO A 360 -39.50 26.54 18.96
CA PRO A 360 -40.87 26.05 19.08
C PRO A 360 -41.58 25.95 17.73
N GLY A 361 -42.12 24.77 17.41
CA GLY A 361 -42.75 24.49 16.11
C GLY A 361 -41.80 24.13 14.98
N ALA A 362 -40.52 23.86 15.29
CA ALA A 362 -39.52 23.43 14.31
C ALA A 362 -39.93 22.14 13.57
N ARG A 363 -39.59 22.06 12.29
CA ARG A 363 -39.70 20.83 11.50
C ARG A 363 -38.73 19.80 12.05
N ALA A 364 -39.08 18.52 11.96
CA ALA A 364 -38.19 17.43 12.28
C ALA A 364 -37.46 16.95 11.02
N PHE A 365 -36.18 16.62 11.14
CA PHE A 365 -35.50 15.89 10.08
C PHE A 365 -36.04 14.47 9.96
N THR A 366 -36.12 13.95 8.75
CA THR A 366 -36.49 12.54 8.48
C THR A 366 -35.30 11.62 8.49
N HIS A 367 -34.13 12.11 8.01
CA HIS A 367 -32.88 11.36 7.89
C HIS A 367 -33.04 9.98 7.24
N ARG A 368 -33.88 9.87 6.21
CA ARG A 368 -34.11 8.60 5.50
C ARG A 368 -32.91 8.28 4.59
N ARG A 369 -32.36 7.09 4.72
CA ARG A 369 -31.34 6.57 3.79
C ARG A 369 -31.97 5.77 2.65
N GLU A 370 -31.34 5.80 1.47
CA GLU A 370 -31.70 4.88 0.39
C GLU A 370 -31.49 3.43 0.88
N GLY A 371 -32.56 2.66 1.03
CA GLY A 371 -32.54 1.26 1.51
C GLY A 371 -33.19 1.04 2.88
N ASP A 372 -33.53 2.06 3.63
CA ASP A 372 -34.33 1.98 4.86
C ASP A 372 -35.83 1.86 4.49
N GLN A 373 -36.24 0.67 3.97
CA GLN A 373 -37.66 0.28 3.79
C GLN A 373 -38.01 -0.89 4.69
#